data_527933ac81ab53eee6fe54615540dd2c
#
_entry.id   527933ac81ab53eee6fe54615540dd2c
#
_cell.length_a   1.000
_cell.length_b   1.000
_cell.length_c   1.000
_cell.angle_alpha   90.00
_cell.angle_beta   90.00
_cell.angle_gamma   90.00
#
_symmetry.space_group_name_H-M   'P 1'
#
loop_
_entity.id
_entity.type
_entity.pdbx_description
1 polymer ?
#
loop_
_entity_poly.entity_id
_entity_poly.type
_entity_poly.pdbx_seq_one_letter_code
_entity_poly.pdbx_strand_id
1 'polypeptide(L)'
;IRRQRQMCIRDRNSIFKKKHPDALLIAEESTAWPRVTGSVDTEDGLGFDYKWNMGWMNDFVGYMSNDPYFRGAHHNELTFSMVYAYSERFMLSLSHDEVVHQKGSLLEKMPGTEDKKFANLRAAYGFFMTHPGKKLLFMGQEYGQVHEWAENKALDWEDLEKPAHRQMQNYTKALIQLYKTHPALWKLDYDPDGFEWINCVEWEKSMVTFLRKSKKQEDTLVVICNFSDVAYEEELVGVPYAGKYKEILNSDAKEYGGTGVVNPRVKIAKKEETDDRPYTIKVKVAPLSVAIYSFTKTAAKTSTNRTAKTAKKTVGKAAVSYTHLRAHETRSNL
;
A
#
# COMPACT_ATOMS: atom_id res chain seq x y z
N ILE A 1 26.75 26.84 -11.43
CA ILE A 1 25.46 26.66 -12.11
C ILE A 1 24.48 25.84 -11.25
N ARG A 2 24.88 24.69 -10.67
CA ARG A 2 24.01 23.82 -9.87
C ARG A 2 23.49 24.50 -8.58
N ARG A 3 24.37 25.13 -7.80
CA ARG A 3 24.01 25.92 -6.59
C ARG A 3 23.07 27.07 -6.91
N GLN A 4 23.30 27.78 -8.02
CA GLN A 4 22.43 28.88 -8.43
C GLN A 4 20.99 28.40 -8.76
N ARG A 5 20.86 27.28 -9.46
CA ARG A 5 19.53 26.70 -9.74
C ARG A 5 18.79 26.33 -8.45
N GLN A 6 19.48 25.74 -7.48
CA GLN A 6 18.89 25.41 -6.18
C GLN A 6 18.43 26.66 -5.43
N MET A 7 19.25 27.70 -5.38
CA MET A 7 18.84 28.97 -4.77
C MET A 7 17.59 29.53 -5.44
N CYS A 8 17.55 29.58 -6.77
CA CYS A 8 16.38 30.06 -7.51
C CYS A 8 15.11 29.21 -7.22
N ILE A 9 15.23 27.88 -7.12
CA ILE A 9 14.11 27.02 -6.79
C ILE A 9 13.61 27.31 -5.36
N ARG A 10 14.51 27.37 -4.39
CA ARG A 10 14.19 27.68 -2.98
C ARG A 10 13.52 29.04 -2.84
N ASP A 11 14.07 30.06 -3.46
CA ASP A 11 13.52 31.43 -3.43
C ASP A 11 12.12 31.46 -4.06
N ARG A 12 11.96 30.84 -5.23
CA ARG A 12 10.66 30.72 -5.88
C ARG A 12 9.65 30.04 -4.99
N ASN A 13 9.99 28.86 -4.44
CA ASN A 13 9.09 28.07 -3.59
C ASN A 13 8.75 28.83 -2.30
N SER A 14 9.72 29.50 -1.68
CA SER A 14 9.51 30.33 -0.49
C SER A 14 8.54 31.51 -0.76
N ILE A 15 8.75 32.23 -1.86
CA ILE A 15 7.89 33.35 -2.25
C ILE A 15 6.49 32.86 -2.60
N PHE A 16 6.39 31.75 -3.34
CA PHE A 16 5.12 31.18 -3.75
C PHE A 16 4.30 30.74 -2.52
N LYS A 17 4.93 30.04 -1.58
CA LYS A 17 4.25 29.60 -0.34
C LYS A 17 3.82 30.76 0.55
N LYS A 18 4.57 31.84 0.60
CA LYS A 18 4.17 33.07 1.32
C LYS A 18 2.93 33.72 0.71
N LYS A 19 2.80 33.70 -0.63
CA LYS A 19 1.68 34.28 -1.36
C LYS A 19 0.46 33.37 -1.42
N HIS A 20 0.70 32.06 -1.49
CA HIS A 20 -0.31 31.02 -1.69
C HIS A 20 -0.07 29.86 -0.70
N PRO A 21 -0.35 30.05 0.61
CA PRO A 21 -0.03 29.07 1.65
C PRO A 21 -0.77 27.75 1.48
N ASP A 22 -1.96 27.77 0.88
CA ASP A 22 -2.80 26.59 0.67
C ASP A 22 -2.48 25.81 -0.63
N ALA A 23 -1.63 26.38 -1.50
CA ALA A 23 -1.26 25.71 -2.75
C ALA A 23 -0.17 24.67 -2.50
N LEU A 24 -0.27 23.54 -3.21
CA LEU A 24 0.72 22.46 -3.16
C LEU A 24 1.76 22.63 -4.25
N LEU A 25 3.02 22.50 -3.89
CA LEU A 25 4.16 22.42 -4.80
C LEU A 25 4.63 20.98 -4.89
N ILE A 26 4.50 20.37 -6.06
CA ILE A 26 4.84 18.98 -6.30
C ILE A 26 5.97 18.95 -7.31
N ALA A 27 7.07 18.24 -6.98
CA ALA A 27 8.21 18.08 -7.85
C ALA A 27 8.04 16.81 -8.69
N GLU A 28 8.14 16.95 -10.00
CA GLU A 28 8.45 15.87 -10.93
C GLU A 28 9.97 15.83 -11.09
N GLU A 29 10.60 14.87 -10.41
CA GLU A 29 12.06 14.78 -10.36
C GLU A 29 12.45 13.31 -10.17
N SER A 30 13.14 12.75 -11.17
CA SER A 30 13.44 11.31 -11.27
C SER A 30 14.77 10.90 -10.66
N THR A 31 15.61 11.88 -10.27
CA THR A 31 16.94 11.54 -9.74
C THR A 31 16.90 11.25 -8.24
N ALA A 32 17.97 10.67 -7.72
CA ALA A 32 18.19 10.47 -6.29
C ALA A 32 18.60 11.77 -5.55
N TRP A 33 18.24 12.95 -6.06
CA TRP A 33 18.55 14.21 -5.39
C TRP A 33 17.85 14.27 -4.03
N PRO A 34 18.61 14.48 -2.94
CA PRO A 34 18.05 14.43 -1.60
C PRO A 34 17.32 15.72 -1.23
N ARG A 35 16.37 15.59 -0.27
CA ARG A 35 15.69 16.72 0.39
C ARG A 35 14.92 17.65 -0.53
N VAL A 36 14.39 17.13 -1.63
CA VAL A 36 13.49 17.87 -2.51
C VAL A 36 12.28 18.40 -1.73
N THR A 37 11.74 17.57 -0.82
CA THR A 37 10.64 17.93 0.06
C THR A 37 11.07 18.45 1.44
N GLY A 38 12.36 18.68 1.64
CA GLY A 38 12.91 19.30 2.85
C GLY A 38 12.54 20.78 2.95
N SER A 39 12.44 21.29 4.20
CA SER A 39 12.18 22.72 4.44
C SER A 39 13.27 23.59 3.82
N VAL A 40 12.88 24.75 3.28
CA VAL A 40 13.79 25.79 2.81
C VAL A 40 14.66 26.38 3.92
N ASP A 41 14.27 26.20 5.19
CA ASP A 41 15.04 26.67 6.35
C ASP A 41 16.27 25.78 6.62
N THR A 42 16.35 24.61 5.97
CA THR A 42 17.51 23.72 6.03
C THR A 42 18.45 23.96 4.85
N GLU A 43 19.74 23.64 5.00
CA GLU A 43 20.76 23.96 3.99
C GLU A 43 20.44 23.45 2.59
N ASP A 44 19.89 22.23 2.47
CA ASP A 44 19.65 21.53 1.19
C ASP A 44 18.18 21.38 0.80
N GLY A 45 17.24 21.82 1.65
CA GLY A 45 15.81 21.65 1.38
C GLY A 45 15.32 22.55 0.23
N LEU A 46 14.56 21.99 -0.71
CA LEU A 46 14.02 22.74 -1.86
C LEU A 46 12.63 23.30 -1.62
N GLY A 47 11.91 22.87 -0.57
CA GLY A 47 10.62 23.39 -0.16
C GLY A 47 9.44 22.96 -1.02
N PHE A 48 9.53 21.83 -1.68
CA PHE A 48 8.35 21.17 -2.27
C PHE A 48 7.53 20.46 -1.20
N ASP A 49 6.22 20.39 -1.39
CA ASP A 49 5.33 19.63 -0.51
C ASP A 49 5.44 18.14 -0.76
N TYR A 50 5.55 17.74 -2.02
CA TYR A 50 5.67 16.35 -2.45
C TYR A 50 6.64 16.21 -3.63
N LYS A 51 7.12 14.99 -3.81
CA LYS A 51 7.93 14.55 -4.95
C LYS A 51 7.28 13.30 -5.56
N TRP A 52 7.18 13.23 -6.89
CA TRP A 52 6.74 12.00 -7.56
C TRP A 52 7.75 10.87 -7.29
N ASN A 53 7.22 9.69 -6.98
CA ASN A 53 8.05 8.50 -6.82
C ASN A 53 8.14 7.73 -8.15
N MET A 54 8.99 8.21 -9.02
CA MET A 54 9.17 7.59 -10.35
C MET A 54 9.91 6.25 -10.26
N GLY A 55 10.76 6.04 -9.26
CA GLY A 55 11.39 4.75 -9.00
C GLY A 55 10.35 3.67 -8.69
N TRP A 56 9.48 3.92 -7.71
CA TRP A 56 8.37 3.03 -7.40
C TRP A 56 7.47 2.78 -8.63
N MET A 57 7.17 3.83 -9.39
CA MET A 57 6.32 3.71 -10.56
C MET A 57 6.92 2.75 -11.60
N ASN A 58 8.20 2.92 -11.94
CA ASN A 58 8.89 2.08 -12.90
C ASN A 58 8.93 0.61 -12.44
N ASP A 59 9.33 0.37 -11.19
CA ASP A 59 9.40 -0.98 -10.62
C ASP A 59 8.00 -1.63 -10.58
N PHE A 60 7.01 -0.89 -10.08
CA PHE A 60 5.66 -1.41 -9.92
C PHE A 60 4.95 -1.70 -11.25
N VAL A 61 5.03 -0.78 -12.22
CA VAL A 61 4.43 -0.99 -13.55
C VAL A 61 5.17 -2.11 -14.29
N GLY A 62 6.49 -2.18 -14.17
CA GLY A 62 7.31 -3.28 -14.68
C GLY A 62 6.86 -4.63 -14.11
N TYR A 63 6.77 -4.72 -12.79
CA TYR A 63 6.29 -5.92 -12.09
C TYR A 63 4.91 -6.36 -12.56
N MET A 64 3.95 -5.43 -12.61
CA MET A 64 2.58 -5.73 -13.02
C MET A 64 2.44 -6.13 -14.49
N SER A 65 3.34 -5.68 -15.35
CA SER A 65 3.38 -6.02 -16.78
C SER A 65 3.94 -7.43 -17.03
N ASN A 66 4.64 -8.02 -16.07
CA ASN A 66 5.10 -9.40 -16.18
C ASN A 66 3.93 -10.39 -16.08
N ASP A 67 4.01 -11.48 -16.85
CA ASP A 67 3.09 -12.61 -16.68
C ASP A 67 3.16 -13.11 -15.22
N PRO A 68 2.04 -13.40 -14.56
CA PRO A 68 2.00 -13.85 -13.17
C PRO A 68 2.93 -15.01 -12.84
N TYR A 69 3.19 -15.89 -13.81
CA TYR A 69 4.12 -17.00 -13.66
C TYR A 69 5.57 -16.57 -13.40
N PHE A 70 5.99 -15.43 -13.99
CA PHE A 70 7.37 -14.93 -13.84
C PHE A 70 7.55 -13.92 -12.71
N ARG A 71 6.48 -13.46 -12.08
CA ARG A 71 6.52 -12.40 -11.03
C ARG A 71 7.38 -12.74 -9.83
N GLY A 72 7.50 -14.02 -9.50
CA GLY A 72 8.39 -14.46 -8.42
C GLY A 72 9.84 -13.99 -8.62
N ALA A 73 10.36 -14.05 -9.84
CA ALA A 73 11.71 -13.59 -10.16
C ALA A 73 11.89 -12.06 -10.04
N HIS A 74 10.78 -11.31 -10.04
CA HIS A 74 10.71 -9.84 -9.97
C HIS A 74 10.18 -9.33 -8.62
N HIS A 75 10.08 -10.19 -7.61
CA HIS A 75 9.42 -9.88 -6.34
C HIS A 75 10.02 -8.66 -5.61
N ASN A 76 11.31 -8.43 -5.77
CA ASN A 76 11.99 -7.26 -5.22
C ASN A 76 11.47 -5.93 -5.79
N GLU A 77 10.91 -5.89 -6.99
CA GLU A 77 10.31 -4.69 -7.59
C GLU A 77 9.09 -4.19 -6.78
N LEU A 78 8.41 -5.08 -6.03
CA LEU A 78 7.34 -4.71 -5.10
C LEU A 78 7.87 -4.16 -3.77
N THR A 79 9.00 -4.69 -3.29
CA THR A 79 9.44 -4.47 -1.90
C THR A 79 10.53 -3.40 -1.78
N PHE A 80 11.32 -3.19 -2.83
CA PHE A 80 12.48 -2.30 -2.82
C PHE A 80 12.12 -0.85 -2.51
N SER A 81 10.96 -0.37 -2.95
CA SER A 81 10.52 1.00 -2.69
C SER A 81 10.43 1.34 -1.20
N MET A 82 10.19 0.36 -0.33
CA MET A 82 10.13 0.57 1.11
C MET A 82 11.48 0.89 1.74
N VAL A 83 12.59 0.59 1.09
CA VAL A 83 13.95 0.95 1.55
C VAL A 83 14.13 2.47 1.60
N TYR A 84 13.48 3.20 0.69
CA TYR A 84 13.60 4.66 0.58
C TYR A 84 12.28 5.42 0.77
N ALA A 85 11.17 4.73 1.05
CA ALA A 85 9.82 5.30 1.11
C ALA A 85 9.69 6.54 2.01
N TYR A 86 10.54 6.67 3.02
CA TYR A 86 10.52 7.76 4.01
C TYR A 86 11.62 8.79 3.82
N SER A 87 12.42 8.68 2.76
CA SER A 87 13.50 9.65 2.47
C SER A 87 12.96 11.00 1.98
N GLU A 88 11.77 11.00 1.38
CA GLU A 88 11.06 12.16 0.87
C GLU A 88 9.54 12.02 1.15
N ARG A 89 8.80 13.09 1.00
CA ARG A 89 7.32 13.00 0.99
C ARG A 89 6.84 12.61 -0.41
N PHE A 90 6.88 11.32 -0.67
CA PHE A 90 6.55 10.78 -1.99
C PHE A 90 5.05 10.81 -2.30
N MET A 91 4.77 11.08 -3.57
CA MET A 91 3.50 10.83 -4.22
C MET A 91 3.71 9.71 -5.24
N LEU A 92 3.01 8.60 -5.08
CA LEU A 92 3.02 7.50 -6.03
C LEU A 92 2.30 7.96 -7.30
N SER A 93 3.03 8.06 -8.40
CA SER A 93 2.53 8.63 -9.63
C SER A 93 2.25 7.55 -10.68
N LEU A 94 0.97 7.32 -10.97
CA LEU A 94 0.52 6.70 -12.21
C LEU A 94 -0.01 7.85 -13.08
N SER A 95 0.92 8.52 -13.75
CA SER A 95 0.69 9.79 -14.45
C SER A 95 0.35 9.60 -15.93
N HIS A 96 0.31 10.70 -16.67
CA HIS A 96 0.15 10.67 -18.13
C HIS A 96 1.31 9.96 -18.81
N ASP A 97 2.53 10.06 -18.28
CA ASP A 97 3.73 9.49 -18.88
C ASP A 97 3.68 7.97 -19.08
N GLU A 98 2.92 7.27 -18.24
CA GLU A 98 2.75 5.81 -18.35
C GLU A 98 1.74 5.41 -19.41
N VAL A 99 0.93 6.34 -19.92
CA VAL A 99 -0.21 6.05 -20.79
C VAL A 99 -0.23 6.86 -22.10
N VAL A 100 0.93 7.31 -22.54
CA VAL A 100 1.14 8.07 -23.77
C VAL A 100 2.30 7.50 -24.61
N HIS A 101 2.46 7.98 -25.82
CA HIS A 101 3.62 7.71 -26.70
C HIS A 101 3.84 6.21 -26.98
N GLN A 102 2.76 5.51 -27.32
CA GLN A 102 2.76 4.07 -27.66
C GLN A 102 3.09 3.15 -26.48
N LYS A 103 2.93 3.65 -25.25
CA LYS A 103 3.07 2.82 -24.05
C LYS A 103 1.79 2.03 -23.71
N GLY A 104 0.66 2.34 -24.37
CA GLY A 104 -0.66 1.77 -24.06
C GLY A 104 -1.24 2.29 -22.75
N SER A 105 -2.47 1.90 -22.43
CA SER A 105 -3.09 2.22 -21.13
C SER A 105 -2.56 1.32 -20.00
N LEU A 106 -2.89 1.63 -18.74
CA LEU A 106 -2.56 0.74 -17.62
C LEU A 106 -3.24 -0.62 -17.76
N LEU A 107 -4.47 -0.68 -18.30
CA LEU A 107 -5.17 -1.93 -18.57
C LEU A 107 -4.43 -2.77 -19.63
N GLU A 108 -3.97 -2.14 -20.71
CA GLU A 108 -3.25 -2.84 -21.79
C GLU A 108 -1.90 -3.41 -21.33
N LYS A 109 -1.27 -2.79 -20.34
CA LYS A 109 -0.03 -3.33 -19.74
C LYS A 109 -0.26 -4.62 -18.94
N MET A 110 -1.49 -4.86 -18.48
CA MET A 110 -1.80 -6.06 -17.70
C MET A 110 -1.79 -7.30 -18.62
N PRO A 111 -1.12 -8.39 -18.22
CA PRO A 111 -1.05 -9.61 -19.01
C PRO A 111 -2.33 -10.43 -18.96
N GLY A 112 -2.50 -11.29 -19.96
CA GLY A 112 -3.54 -12.30 -20.04
C GLY A 112 -4.79 -11.87 -20.83
N THR A 113 -5.87 -12.64 -20.65
CA THR A 113 -7.18 -12.36 -21.23
C THR A 113 -7.80 -11.11 -20.61
N GLU A 114 -8.86 -10.57 -21.19
CA GLU A 114 -9.53 -9.37 -20.70
C GLU A 114 -9.91 -9.47 -19.23
N ASP A 115 -10.50 -10.58 -18.80
CA ASP A 115 -10.86 -10.85 -17.39
C ASP A 115 -9.62 -10.81 -16.47
N LYS A 116 -8.50 -11.41 -16.92
CA LYS A 116 -7.23 -11.40 -16.20
C LYS A 116 -6.60 -10.01 -16.17
N LYS A 117 -6.69 -9.23 -17.25
CA LYS A 117 -6.25 -7.84 -17.29
C LYS A 117 -6.98 -7.00 -16.23
N PHE A 118 -8.31 -7.09 -16.16
CA PHE A 118 -9.08 -6.40 -15.13
C PHE A 118 -8.77 -6.91 -13.71
N ALA A 119 -8.59 -8.21 -13.51
CA ALA A 119 -8.17 -8.75 -12.22
C ALA A 119 -6.80 -8.21 -11.78
N ASN A 120 -5.82 -8.22 -12.68
CA ASN A 120 -4.50 -7.62 -12.46
C ASN A 120 -4.60 -6.13 -12.12
N LEU A 121 -5.40 -5.36 -12.87
CA LEU A 121 -5.56 -3.93 -12.65
C LEU A 121 -6.22 -3.65 -11.29
N ARG A 122 -7.22 -4.45 -10.88
CA ARG A 122 -7.80 -4.35 -9.54
C ARG A 122 -6.78 -4.65 -8.44
N ALA A 123 -5.99 -5.71 -8.62
CA ALA A 123 -4.91 -6.05 -7.67
C ALA A 123 -3.86 -4.92 -7.61
N ALA A 124 -3.46 -4.38 -8.75
CA ALA A 124 -2.56 -3.23 -8.83
C ALA A 124 -3.09 -2.03 -8.05
N TYR A 125 -4.35 -1.65 -8.24
CA TYR A 125 -4.93 -0.50 -7.55
C TYR A 125 -5.14 -0.75 -6.06
N GLY A 126 -5.44 -1.98 -5.65
CA GLY A 126 -5.51 -2.35 -4.24
C GLY A 126 -4.17 -2.14 -3.54
N PHE A 127 -3.08 -2.61 -4.13
CA PHE A 127 -1.73 -2.38 -3.62
C PHE A 127 -1.35 -0.89 -3.65
N PHE A 128 -1.52 -0.23 -4.79
CA PHE A 128 -1.25 1.20 -4.95
C PHE A 128 -1.94 2.06 -3.88
N MET A 129 -3.22 1.83 -3.63
CA MET A 129 -4.01 2.62 -2.67
C MET A 129 -3.63 2.32 -1.21
N THR A 130 -3.09 1.15 -0.92
CA THR A 130 -2.68 0.76 0.43
C THR A 130 -1.19 0.95 0.71
N HIS A 131 -0.34 1.09 -0.30
CA HIS A 131 1.08 1.41 -0.13
C HIS A 131 1.27 2.81 0.50
N PRO A 132 2.32 3.08 1.32
CA PRO A 132 2.61 4.42 1.82
C PRO A 132 2.84 5.46 0.72
N GLY A 133 2.51 6.72 0.99
CA GLY A 133 2.62 7.85 0.07
C GLY A 133 1.29 8.31 -0.50
N LYS A 134 1.23 9.57 -0.98
CA LYS A 134 0.05 10.12 -1.66
C LYS A 134 -0.15 9.48 -3.03
N LYS A 135 -1.35 9.60 -3.58
CA LYS A 135 -1.78 8.90 -4.79
C LYS A 135 -2.03 9.89 -5.92
N LEU A 136 -1.50 9.57 -7.10
CA LEU A 136 -1.84 10.22 -8.35
C LEU A 136 -2.24 9.13 -9.34
N LEU A 137 -3.50 9.16 -9.78
CA LEU A 137 -4.03 8.31 -10.84
C LEU A 137 -4.52 9.21 -11.94
N PHE A 138 -3.99 9.03 -13.14
CA PHE A 138 -4.34 9.87 -14.28
C PHE A 138 -5.75 9.56 -14.79
N MET A 139 -6.42 10.56 -15.35
CA MET A 139 -7.79 10.48 -15.85
C MET A 139 -7.98 9.34 -16.87
N GLY A 140 -9.14 8.69 -16.84
CA GLY A 140 -9.47 7.53 -17.67
C GLY A 140 -8.99 6.20 -17.09
N GLN A 141 -7.96 6.22 -16.25
CA GLN A 141 -7.43 5.00 -15.64
C GLN A 141 -8.34 4.47 -14.52
N GLU A 142 -9.19 5.31 -13.93
CA GLU A 142 -10.12 4.92 -12.86
C GLU A 142 -11.20 3.92 -13.31
N TYR A 143 -11.47 3.84 -14.61
CA TYR A 143 -12.37 2.83 -15.17
C TYR A 143 -11.65 1.84 -16.10
N GLY A 144 -10.31 1.94 -16.20
CA GLY A 144 -9.52 1.05 -17.04
C GLY A 144 -9.71 1.33 -18.54
N GLN A 145 -9.62 2.61 -18.96
CA GLN A 145 -9.66 2.99 -20.38
C GLN A 145 -8.72 2.08 -21.19
N VAL A 146 -9.20 1.59 -22.34
CA VAL A 146 -8.44 0.65 -23.18
C VAL A 146 -7.33 1.36 -23.94
N HIS A 147 -7.68 2.47 -24.63
CA HIS A 147 -6.70 3.19 -25.42
C HIS A 147 -5.80 4.08 -24.56
N GLU A 148 -4.58 4.27 -24.99
CA GLU A 148 -3.71 5.26 -24.38
C GLU A 148 -4.33 6.66 -24.49
N TRP A 149 -3.95 7.52 -23.56
CA TRP A 149 -4.45 8.89 -23.54
C TRP A 149 -3.86 9.70 -24.71
N ALA A 150 -4.67 10.53 -25.32
CA ALA A 150 -4.28 11.44 -26.38
C ALA A 150 -4.86 12.83 -26.11
N GLU A 151 -4.01 13.86 -26.19
CA GLU A 151 -4.38 15.25 -25.90
C GLU A 151 -5.45 15.84 -26.83
N ASN A 152 -5.57 15.27 -28.06
CA ASN A 152 -6.49 15.71 -29.09
C ASN A 152 -7.81 14.94 -29.13
N LYS A 153 -8.07 14.08 -28.12
CA LYS A 153 -9.28 13.26 -28.03
C LYS A 153 -9.91 13.39 -26.63
N ALA A 154 -11.22 13.24 -26.59
CA ALA A 154 -11.93 12.98 -25.33
C ALA A 154 -11.53 11.60 -24.76
N LEU A 155 -11.75 11.40 -23.47
CA LEU A 155 -11.68 10.08 -22.87
C LEU A 155 -12.75 9.16 -23.48
N ASP A 156 -12.48 7.86 -23.50
CA ASP A 156 -13.39 6.84 -24.04
C ASP A 156 -14.54 6.55 -23.05
N TRP A 157 -15.42 7.55 -22.85
CA TRP A 157 -16.53 7.46 -21.88
C TRP A 157 -17.53 6.35 -22.22
N GLU A 158 -17.63 5.95 -23.48
CA GLU A 158 -18.43 4.81 -23.94
C GLU A 158 -17.98 3.46 -23.35
N ASP A 159 -16.72 3.34 -22.93
CA ASP A 159 -16.26 2.13 -22.23
C ASP A 159 -17.08 1.87 -20.95
N LEU A 160 -17.63 2.91 -20.30
CA LEU A 160 -18.48 2.76 -19.13
C LEU A 160 -19.83 2.06 -19.42
N GLU A 161 -20.21 1.89 -20.66
CA GLU A 161 -21.37 1.06 -21.02
C GLU A 161 -21.08 -0.43 -20.86
N LYS A 162 -19.82 -0.83 -20.94
CA LYS A 162 -19.36 -2.19 -20.73
C LYS A 162 -19.30 -2.52 -19.23
N PRO A 163 -19.79 -3.70 -18.80
CA PRO A 163 -19.84 -4.07 -17.38
C PRO A 163 -18.47 -4.04 -16.68
N ALA A 164 -17.42 -4.54 -17.33
CA ALA A 164 -16.08 -4.63 -16.74
C ALA A 164 -15.51 -3.25 -16.35
N HIS A 165 -15.64 -2.25 -17.22
CA HIS A 165 -15.19 -0.88 -16.96
C HIS A 165 -16.01 -0.20 -15.85
N ARG A 166 -17.32 -0.42 -15.83
CA ARG A 166 -18.19 0.09 -14.76
C ARG A 166 -17.85 -0.53 -13.42
N GLN A 167 -17.59 -1.83 -13.39
CA GLN A 167 -17.16 -2.54 -12.19
C GLN A 167 -15.79 -2.07 -11.71
N MET A 168 -14.84 -1.81 -12.64
CA MET A 168 -13.55 -1.22 -12.32
C MET A 168 -13.70 0.19 -11.72
N GLN A 169 -14.55 1.03 -12.28
CA GLN A 169 -14.84 2.35 -11.72
C GLN A 169 -15.45 2.25 -10.32
N ASN A 170 -16.37 1.30 -10.10
CA ASN A 170 -16.95 1.07 -8.77
C ASN A 170 -15.88 0.63 -7.76
N TYR A 171 -14.95 -0.23 -8.18
CA TYR A 171 -13.82 -0.63 -7.34
C TYR A 171 -12.92 0.57 -6.99
N THR A 172 -12.58 1.41 -7.96
CA THR A 172 -11.79 2.61 -7.73
C THR A 172 -12.49 3.58 -6.78
N LYS A 173 -13.82 3.76 -6.93
CA LYS A 173 -14.63 4.54 -5.97
C LYS A 173 -14.56 3.96 -4.56
N ALA A 174 -14.67 2.64 -4.43
CA ALA A 174 -14.59 1.95 -3.14
C ALA A 174 -13.20 2.13 -2.49
N LEU A 175 -12.12 2.03 -3.26
CA LEU A 175 -10.76 2.28 -2.80
C LEU A 175 -10.56 3.73 -2.33
N ILE A 176 -11.05 4.72 -3.07
CA ILE A 176 -10.99 6.13 -2.69
C ILE A 176 -11.77 6.37 -1.39
N GLN A 177 -12.95 5.77 -1.26
CA GLN A 177 -13.75 5.86 -0.04
C GLN A 177 -13.03 5.20 1.15
N LEU A 178 -12.45 4.02 0.94
CA LEU A 178 -11.63 3.34 1.95
C LEU A 178 -10.47 4.24 2.39
N TYR A 179 -9.72 4.81 1.45
CA TYR A 179 -8.59 5.71 1.72
C TYR A 179 -9.02 6.90 2.58
N LYS A 180 -10.14 7.56 2.24
CA LYS A 180 -10.66 8.73 2.98
C LYS A 180 -11.09 8.39 4.40
N THR A 181 -11.67 7.21 4.62
CA THR A 181 -12.33 6.83 5.88
C THR A 181 -11.43 6.08 6.85
N HIS A 182 -10.27 5.57 6.39
CA HIS A 182 -9.36 4.78 7.24
C HIS A 182 -8.04 5.54 7.49
N PRO A 183 -7.87 6.14 8.68
CA PRO A 183 -6.67 6.92 9.02
C PRO A 183 -5.35 6.17 8.87
N ALA A 184 -5.37 4.84 8.97
CA ALA A 184 -4.19 4.01 8.74
C ALA A 184 -3.58 4.18 7.34
N LEU A 185 -4.36 4.58 6.35
CA LEU A 185 -3.90 4.71 4.96
C LEU A 185 -3.22 6.05 4.65
N TRP A 186 -3.37 7.07 5.52
CA TRP A 186 -2.86 8.40 5.21
C TRP A 186 -2.26 9.18 6.37
N LYS A 187 -2.55 8.81 7.65
CA LYS A 187 -2.16 9.62 8.80
C LYS A 187 -0.67 9.55 9.10
N LEU A 188 -0.06 8.41 8.86
CA LEU A 188 1.37 8.15 9.05
C LEU A 188 2.04 7.77 7.72
N ASP A 189 1.62 8.38 6.61
CA ASP A 189 2.15 8.07 5.27
C ASP A 189 3.66 8.30 5.11
N TYR A 190 4.22 9.20 5.90
CA TYR A 190 5.64 9.59 5.87
C TYR A 190 6.37 9.27 7.17
N ASP A 191 5.77 8.37 7.96
CA ASP A 191 6.33 7.89 9.22
C ASP A 191 6.45 6.36 9.15
N PRO A 192 7.65 5.79 9.41
CA PRO A 192 7.86 4.34 9.39
C PRO A 192 6.87 3.57 10.26
N ASP A 193 6.39 4.17 11.34
CA ASP A 193 5.39 3.53 12.22
C ASP A 193 4.04 3.26 11.53
N GLY A 194 3.79 3.88 10.39
CA GLY A 194 2.56 3.73 9.60
C GLY A 194 2.48 2.45 8.75
N PHE A 195 3.59 1.74 8.60
CA PHE A 195 3.69 0.55 7.76
C PHE A 195 4.53 -0.53 8.45
N GLU A 196 4.18 -1.78 8.21
CA GLU A 196 4.98 -2.91 8.69
C GLU A 196 4.71 -4.13 7.80
N TRP A 197 5.76 -4.75 7.27
CA TRP A 197 5.63 -6.03 6.61
C TRP A 197 5.19 -7.11 7.60
N ILE A 198 4.21 -7.92 7.22
CA ILE A 198 3.91 -9.19 7.87
C ILE A 198 4.79 -10.25 7.20
N ASN A 199 4.64 -10.39 5.88
CA ASN A 199 5.47 -11.27 5.08
C ASN A 199 5.71 -10.63 3.70
N CYS A 200 6.96 -10.48 3.33
CA CYS A 200 7.37 -9.93 2.04
C CYS A 200 8.41 -10.81 1.32
N VAL A 201 8.59 -12.06 1.79
CA VAL A 201 9.60 -12.98 1.24
C VAL A 201 9.00 -14.18 0.50
N GLU A 202 7.67 -14.23 0.37
CA GLU A 202 6.96 -15.30 -0.36
C GLU A 202 6.97 -15.08 -1.88
N TRP A 203 8.18 -14.94 -2.43
CA TRP A 203 8.37 -14.72 -3.87
C TRP A 203 7.80 -15.87 -4.73
N GLU A 204 7.86 -17.11 -4.25
CA GLU A 204 7.32 -18.29 -4.95
C GLU A 204 5.79 -18.19 -5.14
N LYS A 205 5.09 -17.60 -4.18
CA LYS A 205 3.66 -17.32 -4.26
C LYS A 205 3.35 -15.99 -4.95
N SER A 206 4.35 -15.14 -5.22
CA SER A 206 4.13 -13.74 -5.63
C SER A 206 3.14 -13.02 -4.71
N MET A 207 3.26 -13.24 -3.40
CA MET A 207 2.37 -12.72 -2.38
C MET A 207 3.13 -11.80 -1.42
N VAL A 208 2.50 -10.71 -1.02
CA VAL A 208 2.97 -9.85 0.06
C VAL A 208 1.84 -9.55 1.03
N THR A 209 2.17 -9.53 2.31
CA THR A 209 1.23 -9.16 3.37
C THR A 209 1.83 -8.09 4.26
N PHE A 210 1.04 -7.10 4.64
CA PHE A 210 1.51 -5.98 5.45
C PHE A 210 0.42 -5.33 6.29
N LEU A 211 0.86 -4.55 7.27
CA LEU A 211 0.02 -3.71 8.10
C LEU A 211 0.06 -2.26 7.61
N ARG A 212 -1.09 -1.61 7.63
CA ARG A 212 -1.18 -0.16 7.67
C ARG A 212 -1.68 0.25 9.04
N LYS A 213 -1.02 1.24 9.63
CA LYS A 213 -1.25 1.64 11.02
C LYS A 213 -1.48 3.14 11.13
N SER A 214 -2.20 3.53 12.16
CA SER A 214 -2.23 4.90 12.67
C SER A 214 -1.72 4.92 14.11
N LYS A 215 -1.83 6.06 14.79
CA LYS A 215 -1.50 6.13 16.22
C LYS A 215 -2.46 5.32 17.13
N LYS A 216 -3.59 4.87 16.56
CA LYS A 216 -4.59 4.07 17.27
C LYS A 216 -4.54 2.64 16.79
N GLN A 217 -4.47 1.69 17.72
CA GLN A 217 -4.47 0.27 17.42
C GLN A 217 -5.70 -0.16 16.60
N GLU A 218 -6.86 0.42 16.90
CA GLU A 218 -8.13 0.10 16.26
C GLU A 218 -8.18 0.46 14.77
N ASP A 219 -7.33 1.40 14.34
CA ASP A 219 -7.24 1.80 12.93
C ASP A 219 -6.41 0.80 12.10
N THR A 220 -5.77 -0.22 12.73
CA THR A 220 -4.90 -1.16 12.02
C THR A 220 -5.64 -1.92 10.94
N LEU A 221 -5.05 -1.91 9.74
CA LEU A 221 -5.48 -2.72 8.61
C LEU A 221 -4.44 -3.79 8.30
N VAL A 222 -4.93 -4.98 7.94
CA VAL A 222 -4.12 -6.05 7.34
C VAL A 222 -4.42 -6.07 5.85
N VAL A 223 -3.40 -6.02 5.03
CA VAL A 223 -3.49 -6.06 3.57
C VAL A 223 -2.81 -7.31 3.06
N ILE A 224 -3.51 -8.08 2.25
CA ILE A 224 -3.01 -9.31 1.63
C ILE A 224 -3.09 -9.11 0.12
N CYS A 225 -1.95 -9.17 -0.57
CA CYS A 225 -1.85 -9.01 -2.02
C CYS A 225 -1.33 -10.30 -2.63
N ASN A 226 -2.13 -10.92 -3.48
CA ASN A 226 -1.74 -12.07 -4.28
C ASN A 226 -1.64 -11.66 -5.75
N PHE A 227 -0.45 -11.67 -6.28
CA PHE A 227 -0.17 -11.32 -7.68
C PHE A 227 0.06 -12.56 -8.58
N SER A 228 -0.11 -13.78 -8.03
CA SER A 228 -0.15 -15.00 -8.81
C SER A 228 -1.56 -15.32 -9.30
N ASP A 229 -1.70 -16.21 -10.27
CA ASP A 229 -3.00 -16.72 -10.73
C ASP A 229 -3.44 -18.01 -9.99
N VAL A 230 -2.85 -18.24 -8.81
CA VAL A 230 -3.19 -19.35 -7.92
C VAL A 230 -4.10 -18.89 -6.79
N ALA A 231 -5.16 -19.65 -6.52
CA ALA A 231 -6.03 -19.45 -5.36
C ALA A 231 -5.50 -20.23 -4.14
N TYR A 232 -5.64 -19.64 -2.95
CA TYR A 232 -5.30 -20.29 -1.68
C TYR A 232 -6.55 -20.39 -0.80
N GLU A 233 -7.02 -21.62 -0.55
CA GLU A 233 -8.25 -21.87 0.22
C GLU A 233 -8.06 -21.65 1.73
N GLU A 234 -6.85 -21.84 2.23
CA GLU A 234 -6.54 -21.84 3.66
C GLU A 234 -5.17 -21.15 3.94
N GLU A 235 -5.02 -19.91 3.50
CA GLU A 235 -3.80 -19.16 3.80
C GLU A 235 -3.76 -18.73 5.26
N LEU A 236 -2.63 -18.97 5.91
CA LEU A 236 -2.36 -18.55 7.28
C LEU A 236 -1.59 -17.23 7.26
N VAL A 237 -2.13 -16.22 7.91
CA VAL A 237 -1.53 -14.88 7.96
C VAL A 237 -1.29 -14.49 9.41
N GLY A 238 -0.06 -14.16 9.73
CA GLY A 238 0.33 -13.66 11.03
C GLY A 238 -0.26 -12.28 11.31
N VAL A 239 -0.79 -12.08 12.52
CA VAL A 239 -1.39 -10.79 12.92
C VAL A 239 -0.92 -10.38 14.32
N PRO A 240 -0.76 -9.06 14.58
CA PRO A 240 -0.13 -8.60 15.80
C PRO A 240 -1.02 -8.68 17.05
N TYR A 241 -2.35 -8.73 16.86
CA TYR A 241 -3.28 -8.56 17.98
C TYR A 241 -4.32 -9.67 18.07
N ALA A 242 -4.61 -10.08 19.31
CA ALA A 242 -5.79 -10.89 19.60
C ALA A 242 -7.06 -10.08 19.33
N GLY A 243 -7.98 -10.63 18.52
CA GLY A 243 -9.23 -9.94 18.23
C GLY A 243 -9.91 -10.44 16.98
N LYS A 244 -10.73 -9.57 16.42
CA LYS A 244 -11.55 -9.84 15.24
C LYS A 244 -10.99 -9.11 14.04
N TYR A 245 -10.89 -9.81 12.92
CA TYR A 245 -10.47 -9.28 11.64
C TYR A 245 -11.60 -9.44 10.63
N LYS A 246 -12.13 -8.34 10.12
CA LYS A 246 -13.24 -8.32 9.16
C LYS A 246 -12.71 -7.86 7.81
N GLU A 247 -12.95 -8.66 6.77
CA GLU A 247 -12.71 -8.21 5.39
C GLU A 247 -13.65 -7.03 5.09
N ILE A 248 -13.06 -5.91 4.70
CA ILE A 248 -13.77 -4.65 4.43
C ILE A 248 -13.73 -4.26 2.97
N LEU A 249 -12.77 -4.81 2.22
CA LEU A 249 -12.67 -4.70 0.77
C LEU A 249 -11.91 -5.91 0.23
N ASN A 250 -12.39 -6.44 -0.89
CA ASN A 250 -11.71 -7.50 -1.63
C ASN A 250 -11.89 -7.23 -3.13
N SER A 251 -10.78 -7.15 -3.85
CA SER A 251 -10.78 -6.85 -5.29
C SER A 251 -11.44 -7.95 -6.13
N ASP A 252 -11.58 -9.17 -5.58
CA ASP A 252 -12.25 -10.29 -6.25
C ASP A 252 -13.74 -10.40 -5.92
N ALA A 253 -14.33 -9.41 -5.24
CA ALA A 253 -15.77 -9.38 -5.03
C ALA A 253 -16.53 -9.27 -6.36
N LYS A 254 -17.66 -9.97 -6.47
CA LYS A 254 -18.46 -10.00 -7.72
C LYS A 254 -18.94 -8.62 -8.17
N GLU A 255 -19.19 -7.73 -7.23
CA GLU A 255 -19.59 -6.35 -7.52
C GLU A 255 -18.53 -5.54 -8.28
N TYR A 256 -17.26 -5.98 -8.19
CA TYR A 256 -16.11 -5.38 -8.91
C TYR A 256 -15.69 -6.22 -10.13
N GLY A 257 -16.47 -7.25 -10.50
CA GLY A 257 -16.15 -8.12 -11.63
C GLY A 257 -15.19 -9.27 -11.29
N GLY A 258 -15.02 -9.56 -10.01
CA GLY A 258 -14.24 -10.70 -9.56
C GLY A 258 -15.02 -12.02 -9.55
N THR A 259 -14.33 -13.11 -9.23
CA THR A 259 -14.91 -14.47 -9.17
C THR A 259 -15.75 -14.70 -7.91
N GLY A 260 -15.56 -13.88 -6.88
CA GLY A 260 -16.29 -13.94 -5.62
C GLY A 260 -15.62 -14.78 -4.53
N VAL A 261 -14.31 -15.01 -4.62
CA VAL A 261 -13.54 -15.63 -3.53
C VAL A 261 -13.28 -14.58 -2.44
N VAL A 262 -14.22 -14.51 -1.51
CA VAL A 262 -14.23 -13.52 -0.42
C VAL A 262 -14.38 -14.19 0.95
N ASN A 263 -14.12 -13.44 2.03
CA ASN A 263 -14.22 -13.92 3.40
C ASN A 263 -15.31 -13.17 4.17
N PRO A 264 -16.61 -13.49 3.95
CA PRO A 264 -17.73 -12.73 4.52
C PRO A 264 -17.83 -12.86 6.05
N ARG A 265 -17.27 -13.94 6.60
CA ARG A 265 -17.28 -14.19 8.06
C ARG A 265 -16.07 -13.53 8.70
N VAL A 266 -16.30 -12.85 9.82
CA VAL A 266 -15.23 -12.29 10.67
C VAL A 266 -14.27 -13.40 11.09
N LYS A 267 -12.98 -13.16 10.93
CA LYS A 267 -11.91 -14.06 11.38
C LYS A 267 -11.55 -13.74 12.83
N ILE A 268 -11.48 -14.74 13.65
CA ILE A 268 -11.02 -14.63 15.03
C ILE A 268 -9.55 -15.05 15.05
N ALA A 269 -8.69 -14.16 15.52
CA ALA A 269 -7.27 -14.44 15.67
C ALA A 269 -7.04 -15.57 16.68
N LYS A 270 -6.34 -16.61 16.28
CA LYS A 270 -5.91 -17.72 17.14
C LYS A 270 -4.54 -17.39 17.74
N LYS A 271 -4.27 -17.84 18.96
CA LYS A 271 -2.94 -17.75 19.56
C LYS A 271 -2.05 -18.85 18.97
N GLU A 272 -1.51 -18.56 17.84
CA GLU A 272 -0.62 -19.44 17.07
C GLU A 272 0.36 -18.52 16.34
N GLU A 273 1.63 -18.82 16.43
CA GLU A 273 2.69 -17.99 15.82
C GLU A 273 2.79 -18.29 14.32
N THR A 274 2.73 -17.23 13.51
CA THR A 274 2.88 -17.27 12.06
C THR A 274 3.50 -15.93 11.62
N ASP A 275 4.43 -15.97 10.67
CA ASP A 275 5.10 -14.74 10.15
C ASP A 275 5.69 -13.86 11.27
N ASP A 276 6.31 -14.47 12.27
CA ASP A 276 6.86 -13.80 13.46
C ASP A 276 5.80 -12.95 14.21
N ARG A 277 4.52 -13.32 14.10
CA ARG A 277 3.40 -12.69 14.81
C ARG A 277 2.74 -13.65 15.80
N PRO A 278 2.31 -13.15 16.97
CA PRO A 278 1.81 -14.02 18.05
C PRO A 278 0.42 -14.60 17.81
N TYR A 279 -0.26 -14.15 16.76
CA TYR A 279 -1.60 -14.61 16.41
C TYR A 279 -1.71 -14.86 14.92
N THR A 280 -2.64 -15.72 14.54
CA THR A 280 -2.89 -16.13 13.15
C THR A 280 -4.36 -16.00 12.79
N ILE A 281 -4.65 -15.54 11.59
CA ILE A 281 -5.95 -15.67 10.94
C ILE A 281 -5.83 -16.61 9.74
N LYS A 282 -6.88 -17.41 9.50
CA LYS A 282 -7.00 -18.26 8.31
C LYS A 282 -7.96 -17.64 7.32
N VAL A 283 -7.51 -17.42 6.10
CA VAL A 283 -8.26 -16.72 5.06
C VAL A 283 -8.24 -17.49 3.74
N LYS A 284 -9.23 -17.21 2.88
CA LYS A 284 -9.16 -17.55 1.46
C LYS A 284 -8.57 -16.37 0.71
N VAL A 285 -7.69 -16.65 -0.24
CA VAL A 285 -7.06 -15.63 -1.08
C VAL A 285 -7.33 -15.97 -2.54
N ALA A 286 -7.97 -15.05 -3.25
CA ALA A 286 -8.25 -15.22 -4.68
C ALA A 286 -6.97 -15.02 -5.52
N PRO A 287 -6.92 -15.55 -6.74
CA PRO A 287 -5.90 -15.20 -7.71
C PRO A 287 -5.95 -13.70 -8.05
N LEU A 288 -4.82 -13.09 -8.35
CA LEU A 288 -4.73 -11.71 -8.84
C LEU A 288 -5.61 -10.75 -8.02
N SER A 289 -5.44 -10.76 -6.69
CA SER A 289 -6.34 -10.05 -5.79
C SER A 289 -5.65 -9.35 -4.63
N VAL A 290 -6.37 -8.38 -4.08
CA VAL A 290 -6.03 -7.72 -2.82
C VAL A 290 -7.23 -7.78 -1.89
N ALA A 291 -7.01 -8.28 -0.67
CA ALA A 291 -8.00 -8.30 0.40
C ALA A 291 -7.52 -7.44 1.59
N ILE A 292 -8.42 -6.63 2.13
CA ILE A 292 -8.13 -5.68 3.20
C ILE A 292 -9.02 -5.98 4.39
N TYR A 293 -8.39 -6.15 5.56
CA TYR A 293 -9.09 -6.48 6.81
C TYR A 293 -8.92 -5.37 7.82
N SER A 294 -10.02 -4.99 8.47
CA SER A 294 -10.01 -4.11 9.64
C SER A 294 -9.93 -4.91 10.92
N PHE A 295 -9.17 -4.41 11.88
CA PHE A 295 -9.05 -4.97 13.21
C PHE A 295 -10.10 -4.41 14.17
N THR A 296 -10.63 -5.26 15.04
CA THR A 296 -11.48 -4.87 16.16
C THR A 296 -11.05 -5.65 17.41
N LYS A 297 -10.74 -4.93 18.46
CA LYS A 297 -10.38 -5.53 19.76
C LYS A 297 -11.58 -6.29 20.34
N THR A 298 -11.36 -7.51 20.77
CA THR A 298 -12.39 -8.24 21.51
C THR A 298 -12.48 -7.65 22.91
N ALA A 299 -13.66 -7.23 23.34
CA ALA A 299 -13.88 -6.82 24.72
C ALA A 299 -13.45 -7.96 25.66
N ALA A 300 -12.64 -7.65 26.65
CA ALA A 300 -12.30 -8.62 27.68
C ALA A 300 -13.62 -9.11 28.31
N LYS A 301 -13.86 -10.41 28.27
CA LYS A 301 -14.94 -10.98 29.09
C LYS A 301 -14.60 -10.66 30.54
N THR A 302 -15.31 -9.74 31.15
CA THR A 302 -15.30 -9.55 32.58
C THR A 302 -15.85 -10.85 33.16
N SER A 303 -14.96 -11.75 33.55
CA SER A 303 -15.34 -12.91 34.37
C SER A 303 -15.71 -12.36 35.75
N THR A 304 -16.99 -12.17 35.97
CA THR A 304 -17.53 -12.04 37.32
C THR A 304 -17.37 -13.40 37.99
N ASN A 305 -16.16 -13.71 38.44
CA ASN A 305 -15.95 -14.75 39.43
C ASN A 305 -16.35 -14.19 40.81
N ARG A 306 -17.61 -14.43 41.15
CA ARG A 306 -18.01 -14.50 42.55
C ARG A 306 -17.39 -15.77 43.16
N THR A 307 -16.26 -15.68 43.81
CA THR A 307 -15.88 -16.60 44.91
C THR A 307 -14.94 -15.90 45.86
N ALA A 308 -15.20 -16.17 47.09
CA ALA A 308 -14.72 -15.51 48.30
C ALA A 308 -13.21 -15.65 48.58
N LYS A 309 -12.74 -14.61 49.23
CA LYS A 309 -11.69 -14.52 50.26
C LYS A 309 -10.78 -15.74 50.49
N THR A 310 -9.47 -15.55 50.29
CA THR A 310 -8.50 -15.66 51.38
C THR A 310 -7.15 -15.00 50.99
N ALA A 311 -6.65 -14.17 51.87
CA ALA A 311 -5.39 -13.45 51.72
C ALA A 311 -4.17 -14.36 51.96
N LYS A 312 -3.12 -14.18 51.13
CA LYS A 312 -1.74 -14.28 51.61
C LYS A 312 -0.80 -13.45 50.74
N LYS A 313 -0.10 -12.59 51.41
CA LYS A 313 0.92 -11.65 50.98
C LYS A 313 2.22 -12.41 50.72
N THR A 314 2.83 -12.24 49.55
CA THR A 314 4.29 -12.40 49.44
C THR A 314 4.82 -11.47 48.32
N VAL A 315 5.85 -10.73 48.68
CA VAL A 315 6.58 -9.74 47.87
C VAL A 315 7.65 -10.47 47.08
N GLY A 316 7.76 -10.18 45.80
CA GLY A 316 8.85 -10.66 44.95
C GLY A 316 9.14 -9.66 43.82
N LYS A 317 10.37 -9.20 43.79
CA LYS A 317 10.94 -8.15 42.94
C LYS A 317 10.88 -8.48 41.46
N ALA A 318 10.56 -7.45 40.67
CA ALA A 318 10.67 -7.45 39.20
C ALA A 318 12.13 -7.28 38.74
N ALA A 319 12.54 -8.08 37.76
CA ALA A 319 13.74 -7.83 36.98
C ALA A 319 13.31 -7.52 35.55
N VAL A 320 13.70 -6.33 35.05
CA VAL A 320 13.51 -5.90 33.68
C VAL A 320 14.76 -6.28 32.93
N SER A 321 14.62 -7.04 31.85
CA SER A 321 15.71 -7.34 30.91
C SER A 321 15.42 -6.66 29.56
N TYR A 322 16.25 -5.71 29.21
CA TYR A 322 16.32 -5.11 27.87
C TYR A 322 17.34 -5.90 27.05
N THR A 323 16.92 -6.44 25.92
CA THR A 323 17.85 -6.95 24.90
C THR A 323 17.77 -6.08 23.65
N HIS A 324 18.83 -5.31 23.44
CA HIS A 324 19.12 -4.66 22.17
C HIS A 324 19.71 -5.68 21.18
N LEU A 325 19.09 -5.85 20.04
CA LEU A 325 19.70 -6.51 18.89
C LEU A 325 20.36 -5.45 18.00
N ARG A 326 21.70 -5.51 17.95
CA ARG A 326 22.52 -4.76 16.98
C ARG A 326 22.44 -5.43 15.61
N ALA A 327 22.21 -4.62 14.58
CA ALA A 327 22.42 -5.02 13.20
C ALA A 327 23.91 -5.24 12.93
N HIS A 328 24.27 -6.39 12.35
CA HIS A 328 25.61 -6.64 11.84
C HIS A 328 25.73 -6.06 10.43
N GLU A 329 26.64 -5.07 10.30
CA GLU A 329 27.19 -4.69 9.01
C GLU A 329 28.16 -5.76 8.53
N THR A 330 27.91 -6.35 7.36
CA THR A 330 28.93 -7.07 6.61
C THR A 330 29.44 -6.18 5.48
N ARG A 331 30.64 -5.63 5.67
CA ARG A 331 31.47 -5.16 4.58
C ARG A 331 32.03 -6.37 3.84
N SER A 332 31.91 -6.39 2.55
CA SER A 332 32.89 -7.07 1.68
C SER A 332 33.07 -6.24 0.42
N ASN A 333 34.35 -5.91 0.24
CA ASN A 333 34.93 -5.29 -0.94
C ASN A 333 34.77 -6.21 -2.19
N LEU A 334 34.34 -5.62 -3.29
CA LEU A 334 35.09 -5.63 -4.57
C LEU A 334 34.38 -4.69 -5.52
#